data_3c6d81fa1fe724c8377b8b8db6926fb2
#
_entry.id   3c6d81fa1fe724c8377b8b8db6926fb2
#
_cell.length_a   1.000
_cell.length_b   1.000
_cell.length_c   1.000
_cell.angle_alpha   90.00
_cell.angle_beta   90.00
_cell.angle_gamma   90.00
#
_symmetry.space_group_name_H-M   'P 1'
#
loop_
_entity.id
_entity.type
_entity.pdbx_description
1 polymer ?
#
loop_
_entity_poly.entity_id
_entity_poly.type
_entity_poly.pdbx_seq_one_letter_code
_entity_poly.pdbx_strand_id
1 'polypeptide(L)'
;MSTSLAPAIALRPAQEDDLPFLYRVYASTRQEELALVDWDEAQKEWFLHMQFDLQTRSYAQAFPEAECQVILRDGHPIGRLMVNGTPDRILLVDIALLPEHRNVGIGTVLVKAVLDEAASVGKPVI
;
A
#
# COMPACT_ATOMS: atom_id res chain seq x y z
N MET A 1 -9.91 -4.64 -29.49
CA MET A 1 -9.45 -5.34 -28.29
C MET A 1 -8.03 -4.89 -27.93
N SER A 2 -7.84 -4.61 -26.68
CA SER A 2 -6.53 -4.16 -26.22
C SER A 2 -5.54 -5.31 -26.18
N THR A 3 -4.35 -5.11 -26.72
CA THR A 3 -3.24 -6.04 -26.61
C THR A 3 -2.14 -5.45 -25.74
N SER A 4 -2.52 -4.66 -24.76
CA SER A 4 -1.56 -4.03 -23.87
C SER A 4 -0.66 -5.07 -23.22
N LEU A 5 0.66 -4.85 -23.29
CA LEU A 5 1.65 -5.68 -22.64
C LEU A 5 1.82 -5.32 -21.15
N ALA A 6 1.35 -4.13 -20.77
CA ALA A 6 1.38 -3.69 -19.40
C ALA A 6 0.15 -4.21 -18.65
N PRO A 7 0.27 -4.61 -17.38
CA PRO A 7 -0.88 -4.97 -16.56
C PRO A 7 -1.82 -3.78 -16.41
N ALA A 8 -3.12 -4.05 -16.37
CA ALA A 8 -4.12 -3.02 -16.09
C ALA A 8 -4.09 -2.70 -14.59
N ILE A 9 -3.46 -1.61 -14.24
CA ILE A 9 -3.34 -1.15 -12.86
C ILE A 9 -4.39 -0.08 -12.59
N ALA A 10 -5.13 -0.26 -11.50
CA ALA A 10 -6.14 0.69 -11.07
C ALA A 10 -6.07 0.88 -9.55
N LEU A 11 -6.70 1.94 -9.08
CA LEU A 11 -6.79 2.24 -7.65
C LEU A 11 -8.26 2.41 -7.29
N ARG A 12 -8.64 1.97 -6.10
CA ARG A 12 -9.94 2.29 -5.52
C ARG A 12 -9.79 2.61 -4.05
N PRO A 13 -10.67 3.45 -3.48
CA PRO A 13 -10.61 3.73 -2.05
C PRO A 13 -10.73 2.43 -1.23
N ALA A 14 -9.91 2.32 -0.18
CA ALA A 14 -10.02 1.22 0.75
C ALA A 14 -11.24 1.43 1.65
N GLN A 15 -11.93 0.34 1.96
CA GLN A 15 -13.10 0.34 2.83
C GLN A 15 -12.86 -0.62 3.99
N GLU A 16 -13.77 -0.61 4.95
CA GLU A 16 -13.66 -1.45 6.14
C GLU A 16 -13.55 -2.93 5.77
N ASP A 17 -14.26 -3.36 4.74
CA ASP A 17 -14.22 -4.75 4.26
C ASP A 17 -12.85 -5.15 3.71
N ASP A 18 -11.98 -4.19 3.44
CA ASP A 18 -10.63 -4.45 2.92
C ASP A 18 -9.61 -4.74 4.04
N LEU A 19 -9.98 -4.57 5.31
CA LEU A 19 -9.04 -4.76 6.41
C LEU A 19 -8.34 -6.12 6.41
N PRO A 20 -9.01 -7.25 6.15
CA PRO A 20 -8.31 -8.54 6.06
C PRO A 20 -7.26 -8.57 4.95
N PHE A 21 -7.55 -7.97 3.81
CA PHE A 21 -6.60 -7.88 2.71
C PHE A 21 -5.42 -6.97 3.07
N LEU A 22 -5.70 -5.80 3.65
CA LEU A 22 -4.65 -4.86 4.06
C LEU A 22 -3.73 -5.47 5.12
N TYR A 23 -4.28 -6.26 6.03
CA TYR A 23 -3.48 -7.02 6.99
C TYR A 23 -2.56 -8.02 6.26
N ARG A 24 -3.07 -8.73 5.26
CA ARG A 24 -2.27 -9.67 4.46
C ARG A 24 -1.10 -8.97 3.78
N VAL A 25 -1.33 -7.80 3.21
CA VAL A 25 -0.27 -7.00 2.60
C VAL A 25 0.79 -6.63 3.63
N TYR A 26 0.35 -6.14 4.80
CA TYR A 26 1.26 -5.80 5.88
C TYR A 26 2.08 -7.01 6.33
N ALA A 27 1.42 -8.13 6.59
CA ALA A 27 2.08 -9.35 7.04
C ALA A 27 3.15 -9.81 6.05
N SER A 28 2.88 -9.68 4.75
CA SER A 28 3.83 -10.05 3.70
C SER A 28 5.12 -9.23 3.73
N THR A 29 5.05 -7.99 4.23
CA THR A 29 6.24 -7.13 4.34
C THR A 29 7.14 -7.53 5.52
N ARG A 30 6.62 -8.35 6.44
CA ARG A 30 7.32 -8.77 7.66
C ARG A 30 7.78 -10.22 7.63
N GLN A 31 7.50 -10.96 6.57
CA GLN A 31 7.80 -12.41 6.50
C GLN A 31 9.26 -12.72 6.72
N GLU A 32 10.16 -11.99 6.09
CA GLU A 32 11.60 -12.24 6.21
C GLU A 32 12.10 -12.01 7.62
N GLU A 33 11.65 -10.93 8.26
CA GLU A 33 12.01 -10.60 9.64
C GLU A 33 11.53 -11.69 10.61
N LEU A 34 10.29 -12.13 10.44
CA LEU A 34 9.70 -13.13 11.34
C LEU A 34 10.25 -14.53 11.12
N ALA A 35 10.80 -14.81 9.94
CA ALA A 35 11.48 -16.07 9.69
C ALA A 35 12.74 -16.23 10.55
N LEU A 36 13.31 -15.12 11.03
CA LEU A 36 14.52 -15.12 11.84
C LEU A 36 14.27 -15.31 13.34
N VAL A 37 13.00 -15.22 13.78
CA VAL A 37 12.65 -15.41 15.19
C VAL A 37 12.12 -16.81 15.45
N ASP A 38 12.42 -17.34 16.62
CA ASP A 38 12.02 -18.68 17.02
C ASP A 38 10.68 -18.63 17.76
N TRP A 39 9.66 -18.13 17.07
CA TRP A 39 8.30 -18.09 17.56
C TRP A 39 7.42 -19.08 16.80
N ASP A 40 6.40 -19.62 17.47
CA ASP A 40 5.41 -20.43 16.79
C ASP A 40 4.46 -19.55 15.94
N GLU A 41 3.63 -20.20 15.13
CA GLU A 41 2.74 -19.46 14.22
C GLU A 41 1.73 -18.58 14.96
N ALA A 42 1.24 -19.04 16.13
CA ALA A 42 0.29 -18.26 16.91
C ALA A 42 0.93 -16.99 17.48
N GLN A 43 2.18 -17.06 17.93
CA GLN A 43 2.91 -15.92 18.43
C GLN A 43 3.19 -14.89 17.32
N LYS A 44 3.58 -15.37 16.12
CA LYS A 44 3.82 -14.52 14.97
C LYS A 44 2.52 -13.81 14.53
N GLU A 45 1.41 -14.55 14.51
CA GLU A 45 0.11 -14.01 14.11
C GLU A 45 -0.36 -12.92 15.08
N TRP A 46 -0.23 -13.18 16.39
CA TRP A 46 -0.58 -12.20 17.41
C TRP A 46 0.25 -10.91 17.27
N PHE A 47 1.56 -11.08 17.08
CA PHE A 47 2.47 -9.95 16.91
C PHE A 47 2.13 -9.11 15.68
N LEU A 48 1.86 -9.78 14.55
CA LEU A 48 1.52 -9.09 13.30
C LEU A 48 0.21 -8.32 13.42
N HIS A 49 -0.81 -8.90 14.05
CA HIS A 49 -2.08 -8.18 14.26
C HIS A 49 -1.88 -6.96 15.15
N MET A 50 -1.11 -7.11 16.21
CA MET A 50 -0.82 -6.00 17.11
C MET A 50 -0.09 -4.87 16.38
N GLN A 51 0.95 -5.20 15.60
CA GLN A 51 1.72 -4.22 14.85
C GLN A 51 0.89 -3.54 13.76
N PHE A 52 0.04 -4.30 13.09
CA PHE A 52 -0.84 -3.74 12.07
C PHE A 52 -1.83 -2.74 12.68
N ASP A 53 -2.42 -3.06 13.82
CA ASP A 53 -3.32 -2.16 14.53
C ASP A 53 -2.60 -0.88 14.97
N LEU A 54 -1.37 -1.00 15.48
CA LEU A 54 -0.56 0.15 15.88
C LEU A 54 -0.24 1.04 14.68
N GLN A 55 0.14 0.44 13.55
CA GLN A 55 0.43 1.20 12.33
C GLN A 55 -0.81 1.95 11.85
N THR A 56 -1.96 1.27 11.84
CA THR A 56 -3.23 1.87 11.41
C THR A 56 -3.58 3.09 12.27
N ARG A 57 -3.44 2.98 13.59
CA ARG A 57 -3.69 4.09 14.51
C ARG A 57 -2.68 5.21 14.34
N SER A 58 -1.40 4.86 14.20
CA SER A 58 -0.33 5.85 14.01
C SER A 58 -0.55 6.67 12.75
N TYR A 59 -0.91 6.03 11.65
CA TYR A 59 -1.18 6.73 10.40
C TYR A 59 -2.43 7.62 10.51
N ALA A 60 -3.47 7.14 11.20
CA ALA A 60 -4.68 7.94 11.39
C ALA A 60 -4.41 9.20 12.21
N GLN A 61 -3.52 9.13 13.19
CA GLN A 61 -3.12 10.29 14.01
C GLN A 61 -2.19 11.24 13.27
N ALA A 62 -1.19 10.68 12.59
CA ALA A 62 -0.18 11.49 11.90
C ALA A 62 -0.70 12.10 10.60
N PHE A 63 -1.58 11.39 9.90
CA PHE A 63 -2.08 11.78 8.59
C PHE A 63 -3.59 11.61 8.50
N PRO A 64 -4.38 12.41 9.25
CA PRO A 64 -5.85 12.25 9.29
C PRO A 64 -6.52 12.46 7.94
N GLU A 65 -5.88 13.20 7.03
CA GLU A 65 -6.41 13.46 5.70
C GLU A 65 -5.88 12.50 4.64
N ALA A 66 -5.06 11.52 5.03
CA ALA A 66 -4.49 10.57 4.08
C ALA A 66 -5.56 9.66 3.48
N GLU A 67 -5.41 9.41 2.19
CA GLU A 67 -6.26 8.48 1.46
C GLU A 67 -5.55 7.13 1.34
N CYS A 68 -6.20 6.08 1.82
CA CYS A 68 -5.74 4.71 1.64
C CYS A 68 -6.49 4.11 0.46
N GLN A 69 -5.75 3.57 -0.50
CA GLN A 69 -6.31 2.98 -1.70
C GLN A 69 -5.81 1.55 -1.87
N VAL A 70 -6.69 0.69 -2.39
CA VAL A 70 -6.33 -0.66 -2.79
C VAL A 70 -5.81 -0.61 -4.21
N ILE A 71 -4.65 -1.21 -4.43
CA ILE A 71 -4.06 -1.34 -5.76
C ILE A 71 -4.64 -2.60 -6.40
N LEU A 72 -5.18 -2.43 -7.61
CA LEU A 72 -5.77 -3.53 -8.38
C LEU A 72 -4.90 -3.81 -9.61
N ARG A 73 -4.75 -5.09 -9.94
CA ARG A 73 -4.14 -5.54 -11.19
C ARG A 73 -5.16 -6.44 -11.89
N ASP A 74 -5.63 -6.01 -13.06
CA ASP A 74 -6.69 -6.70 -13.79
C ASP A 74 -7.92 -6.99 -12.91
N GLY A 75 -8.28 -6.04 -12.05
CA GLY A 75 -9.40 -6.13 -11.14
C GLY A 75 -9.15 -6.87 -9.83
N HIS A 76 -7.96 -7.43 -9.63
CA HIS A 76 -7.62 -8.17 -8.41
C HIS A 76 -6.79 -7.34 -7.44
N PRO A 77 -7.12 -7.34 -6.14
CA PRO A 77 -6.33 -6.62 -5.14
C PRO A 77 -4.91 -7.20 -5.02
N ILE A 78 -3.91 -6.34 -5.11
CA ILE A 78 -2.51 -6.75 -5.05
C ILE A 78 -1.67 -5.94 -4.06
N GLY A 79 -2.19 -4.85 -3.52
CA GLY A 79 -1.41 -4.01 -2.61
C GLY A 79 -2.17 -2.80 -2.11
N ARG A 80 -1.42 -1.92 -1.46
CA ARG A 80 -1.93 -0.71 -0.85
C ARG A 80 -1.10 0.50 -1.24
N LEU A 81 -1.77 1.63 -1.47
CA LEU A 81 -1.15 2.93 -1.66
C LEU A 81 -1.79 3.91 -0.68
N MET A 82 -0.97 4.62 0.09
CA MET A 82 -1.46 5.66 0.98
C MET A 82 -0.78 6.98 0.66
N VAL A 83 -1.57 8.00 0.37
CA VAL A 83 -1.10 9.32 -0.04
C VAL A 83 -1.80 10.39 0.79
N ASN A 84 -1.05 11.39 1.22
CA ASN A 84 -1.58 12.53 1.95
C ASN A 84 -1.33 13.82 1.15
N GLY A 85 -2.41 14.39 0.61
CA GLY A 85 -2.33 15.67 -0.11
C GLY A 85 -2.55 16.82 0.84
N THR A 86 -1.63 17.80 0.81
CA THR A 86 -1.76 19.07 1.52
C THR A 86 -1.81 20.20 0.50
N PRO A 87 -2.14 21.46 0.89
CA PRO A 87 -2.10 22.57 -0.06
C PRO A 87 -0.73 22.77 -0.73
N ASP A 88 0.37 22.36 -0.03
CA ASP A 88 1.72 22.63 -0.48
C ASP A 88 2.40 21.46 -1.17
N ARG A 89 1.98 20.22 -0.88
CA ARG A 89 2.71 19.03 -1.33
C ARG A 89 1.84 17.78 -1.29
N ILE A 90 2.33 16.74 -1.94
CA ILE A 90 1.77 15.39 -1.82
C ILE A 90 2.81 14.52 -1.12
N LEU A 91 2.42 13.89 -0.02
CA LEU A 91 3.27 12.97 0.74
C LEU A 91 2.86 11.54 0.38
N LEU A 92 3.81 10.77 -0.14
CA LEU A 92 3.64 9.33 -0.31
C LEU A 92 3.90 8.68 1.05
N VAL A 93 2.83 8.30 1.75
CA VAL A 93 2.93 7.77 3.12
C VAL A 93 3.38 6.31 3.10
N ASP A 94 2.77 5.51 2.21
CA ASP A 94 3.09 4.09 2.14
C ASP A 94 2.71 3.52 0.77
N ILE A 95 3.50 2.57 0.30
CA ILE A 95 3.20 1.75 -0.86
C ILE A 95 3.71 0.34 -0.57
N ALA A 96 2.84 -0.65 -0.71
CA ALA A 96 3.20 -2.04 -0.47
C ALA A 96 2.46 -2.95 -1.45
N LEU A 97 3.16 -3.94 -1.97
CA LEU A 97 2.62 -4.94 -2.89
C LEU A 97 2.81 -6.33 -2.30
N LEU A 98 1.88 -7.23 -2.58
CA LEU A 98 2.06 -8.64 -2.28
C LEU A 98 3.31 -9.17 -3.01
N PRO A 99 4.04 -10.15 -2.43
CA PRO A 99 5.34 -10.59 -2.97
C PRO A 99 5.31 -10.99 -4.44
N GLU A 100 4.25 -11.67 -4.89
CA GLU A 100 4.13 -12.15 -6.26
C GLU A 100 3.95 -11.04 -7.29
N HIS A 101 3.73 -9.81 -6.84
CA HIS A 101 3.54 -8.64 -7.72
C HIS A 101 4.69 -7.64 -7.61
N ARG A 102 5.75 -7.98 -6.89
CA ARG A 102 6.95 -7.14 -6.75
C ARG A 102 7.92 -7.38 -7.90
N ASN A 103 8.77 -6.38 -8.14
CA ASN A 103 9.86 -6.46 -9.12
C ASN A 103 9.40 -6.65 -10.57
N VAL A 104 8.17 -6.22 -10.89
CA VAL A 104 7.63 -6.27 -12.25
C VAL A 104 7.24 -4.86 -12.75
N GLY A 105 7.73 -3.81 -12.10
CA GLY A 105 7.54 -2.43 -12.54
C GLY A 105 6.25 -1.76 -12.07
N ILE A 106 5.40 -2.43 -11.30
CA ILE A 106 4.12 -1.87 -10.84
C ILE A 106 4.34 -0.68 -9.90
N GLY A 107 5.28 -0.81 -8.95
CA GLY A 107 5.62 0.28 -8.04
C GLY A 107 6.07 1.53 -8.78
N THR A 108 6.87 1.36 -9.82
CA THR A 108 7.33 2.46 -10.67
C THR A 108 6.17 3.15 -11.38
N VAL A 109 5.23 2.37 -11.91
CA VAL A 109 4.02 2.91 -12.57
C VAL A 109 3.21 3.75 -11.59
N LEU A 110 3.02 3.28 -10.37
CA LEU A 110 2.25 3.97 -9.35
C LEU A 110 2.94 5.24 -8.86
N VAL A 111 4.23 5.19 -8.61
CA VAL A 111 5.00 6.39 -8.21
C VAL A 111 4.94 7.43 -9.32
N LYS A 112 5.08 7.02 -10.58
CA LYS A 112 4.96 7.93 -11.72
C LYS A 112 3.58 8.57 -11.77
N ALA A 113 2.51 7.81 -11.54
CA ALA A 113 1.15 8.35 -11.52
C ALA A 113 0.98 9.41 -10.41
N VAL A 114 1.55 9.19 -9.23
CA VAL A 114 1.54 10.18 -8.15
C VAL A 114 2.31 11.44 -8.54
N LEU A 115 3.47 11.27 -9.17
CA LEU A 115 4.27 12.41 -9.67
C LEU A 115 3.54 13.20 -10.74
N ASP A 116 2.87 12.52 -11.66
CA ASP A 116 2.10 13.17 -12.73
C ASP A 116 0.91 13.95 -12.16
N GLU A 117 0.22 13.39 -11.17
CA GLU A 117 -0.87 14.08 -10.49
C GLU A 117 -0.36 15.33 -9.75
N ALA A 118 0.75 15.21 -9.04
CA ALA A 118 1.36 16.34 -8.33
C ALA A 118 1.77 17.44 -9.30
N ALA A 119 2.35 17.08 -10.44
CA ALA A 119 2.75 18.03 -11.48
C ALA A 119 1.54 18.76 -12.05
N SER A 120 0.42 18.07 -12.24
CA SER A 120 -0.80 18.67 -12.79
C SER A 120 -1.41 19.74 -11.89
N VAL A 121 -1.15 19.66 -10.57
CA VAL A 121 -1.64 20.65 -9.59
C VAL A 121 -0.51 21.52 -9.03
N GLY A 122 0.69 21.42 -9.60
CA GLY A 122 1.85 22.25 -9.23
C GLY A 122 2.42 21.95 -7.84
N LYS A 123 2.29 20.73 -7.35
CA LYS A 123 2.78 20.33 -6.01
C LYS A 123 3.98 19.40 -6.10
N PRO A 124 4.97 19.53 -5.21
CA PRO A 124 6.03 18.54 -5.09
C PRO A 124 5.54 17.29 -4.38
N VAL A 125 6.22 16.18 -4.64
CA VAL A 125 6.04 14.90 -3.91
C VAL A 125 7.22 14.70 -2.97
N ILE A 126 6.92 14.29 -1.77
CA ILE A 126 7.94 13.94 -0.79
C ILE A 126 7.68 12.56 -0.18
#